data_9406abd82d16d54d3ccc12dc4e89815d
#
_entry.id   9406abd82d16d54d3ccc12dc4e89815d
#
_cell.length_a   1.000
_cell.length_b   1.000
_cell.length_c   1.000
_cell.angle_alpha   90.00
_cell.angle_beta   90.00
_cell.angle_gamma   90.00
#
_symmetry.space_group_name_H-M   'P 1'
#
loop_
_entity.id
_entity.type
_entity.pdbx_description
1 polymer ?
#
loop_
_entity_poly.entity_id
_entity_poly.type
_entity_poly.pdbx_seq_one_letter_code
_entity_poly.pdbx_strand_id
1 'polypeptide(L)'
;MRLSVNIDHIATIRQARMANEPDPVYAAALAEMGGADGITVHLRQDRRHIQERDVEILRRVIKTKLNMEMAASMEMVKIALKYKPDICTLVPESKDEVTTGGGLDIIMFADKVQEVAGNLLAAGIGVSLFIDPGVEQVKACHRLGIRIIELNTGDYATNAGNSYAKLEMEKLTKAANYAKKLNFTLLAGHGLTYQNIGPIAAMAEIEELNIGHSIVANAAFVGMKEAVKRMKELLAC
;
A
#
# COMPACT_ATOMS: atom_id res chain seq x y z
N MET A 1 -8.34 10.15 -9.46
CA MET A 1 -7.45 9.14 -8.83
C MET A 1 -8.01 8.73 -7.48
N ARG A 2 -7.97 7.44 -7.12
CA ARG A 2 -8.40 6.94 -5.81
C ARG A 2 -7.29 7.12 -4.77
N LEU A 3 -7.67 7.21 -3.49
CA LEU A 3 -6.76 7.27 -2.34
C LEU A 3 -7.08 6.14 -1.36
N SER A 4 -6.15 5.22 -1.17
CA SER A 4 -6.16 4.28 -0.05
C SER A 4 -5.28 4.83 1.07
N VAL A 5 -5.83 4.91 2.28
CA VAL A 5 -5.13 5.48 3.44
C VAL A 5 -4.54 4.35 4.28
N ASN A 6 -3.21 4.28 4.33
CA ASN A 6 -2.53 3.37 5.25
C ASN A 6 -2.52 3.99 6.66
N ILE A 7 -3.08 3.24 7.63
CA ILE A 7 -3.27 3.68 9.01
C ILE A 7 -2.31 3.03 10.01
N ASP A 8 -1.25 2.35 9.53
CA ASP A 8 -0.31 1.61 10.37
C ASP A 8 0.33 2.46 11.47
N HIS A 9 0.67 3.72 11.14
CA HIS A 9 1.36 4.59 12.10
C HIS A 9 0.47 5.03 13.27
N ILE A 10 -0.86 4.94 13.15
CA ILE A 10 -1.77 5.07 14.30
C ILE A 10 -1.53 3.90 15.26
N ALA A 11 -1.45 2.67 14.74
CA ALA A 11 -1.13 1.51 15.55
C ALA A 11 0.30 1.56 16.09
N THR A 12 1.27 2.15 15.37
CA THR A 12 2.64 2.38 15.84
C THR A 12 2.65 3.21 17.13
N ILE A 13 1.88 4.29 17.20
CA ILE A 13 1.77 5.12 18.41
C ILE A 13 1.21 4.30 19.58
N ARG A 14 0.14 3.53 19.35
CA ARG A 14 -0.46 2.62 20.34
C ARG A 14 0.55 1.63 20.88
N GLN A 15 1.29 0.95 19.99
CA GLN A 15 2.24 -0.08 20.36
C GLN A 15 3.49 0.49 21.04
N ALA A 16 3.96 1.68 20.64
CA ALA A 16 5.08 2.35 21.31
C ALA A 16 4.76 2.69 22.79
N ARG A 17 3.48 2.91 23.12
CA ARG A 17 3.03 3.14 24.49
C ARG A 17 2.53 1.89 25.20
N MET A 18 2.40 0.75 24.49
CA MET A 18 1.76 -0.47 24.98
C MET A 18 0.37 -0.20 25.61
N ALA A 19 -0.40 0.66 24.93
CA ALA A 19 -1.70 1.16 25.36
C ALA A 19 -2.83 0.63 24.46
N ASN A 20 -4.08 1.04 24.74
CA ASN A 20 -5.22 0.72 23.88
C ASN A 20 -5.51 1.83 22.85
N GLU A 21 -4.85 2.98 22.99
CA GLU A 21 -5.06 4.18 22.17
C GLU A 21 -3.72 4.66 21.56
N PRO A 22 -3.80 5.31 20.38
CA PRO A 22 -4.97 5.51 19.53
C PRO A 22 -5.40 4.21 18.82
N ASP A 23 -6.73 4.01 18.62
CA ASP A 23 -7.25 2.84 17.92
C ASP A 23 -7.26 3.07 16.39
N PRO A 24 -6.55 2.26 15.58
CA PRO A 24 -6.56 2.37 14.12
C PRO A 24 -7.95 2.18 13.51
N VAL A 25 -8.84 1.44 14.14
CA VAL A 25 -10.23 1.26 13.69
C VAL A 25 -10.97 2.61 13.68
N TYR A 26 -10.78 3.42 14.73
CA TYR A 26 -11.36 4.76 14.77
C TYR A 26 -10.75 5.69 13.72
N ALA A 27 -9.44 5.57 13.50
CA ALA A 27 -8.76 6.33 12.46
C ALA A 27 -9.27 5.99 11.05
N ALA A 28 -9.58 4.71 10.77
CA ALA A 28 -10.18 4.29 9.51
C ALA A 28 -11.53 4.97 9.24
N ALA A 29 -12.41 5.00 10.25
CA ALA A 29 -13.72 5.68 10.12
C ALA A 29 -13.55 7.18 9.80
N LEU A 30 -12.59 7.85 10.46
CA LEU A 30 -12.28 9.26 10.18
C LEU A 30 -11.65 9.45 8.80
N ALA A 31 -10.84 8.50 8.33
CA ALA A 31 -10.27 8.54 6.99
C ALA A 31 -11.36 8.41 5.92
N GLU A 32 -12.30 7.49 6.07
CA GLU A 32 -13.47 7.37 5.19
C GLU A 32 -14.31 8.67 5.17
N MET A 33 -14.55 9.28 6.33
CA MET A 33 -15.23 10.58 6.44
C MET A 33 -14.44 11.73 5.78
N GLY A 34 -13.13 11.59 5.63
CA GLY A 34 -12.25 12.50 4.93
C GLY A 34 -12.22 12.30 3.41
N GLY A 35 -12.84 11.22 2.90
CA GLY A 35 -12.92 10.91 1.48
C GLY A 35 -11.93 9.84 1.00
N ALA A 36 -11.40 9.01 1.91
CA ALA A 36 -10.62 7.83 1.53
C ALA A 36 -11.48 6.87 0.70
N ASP A 37 -10.91 6.32 -0.38
CA ASP A 37 -11.57 5.31 -1.24
C ASP A 37 -11.23 3.88 -0.81
N GLY A 38 -10.24 3.72 0.08
CA GLY A 38 -9.81 2.46 0.67
C GLY A 38 -9.04 2.67 1.95
N ILE A 39 -8.91 1.61 2.73
CA ILE A 39 -8.07 1.55 3.92
C ILE A 39 -7.01 0.48 3.70
N THR A 40 -5.76 0.83 3.93
CA THR A 40 -4.62 -0.09 3.86
C THR A 40 -4.06 -0.29 5.26
N VAL A 41 -3.75 -1.55 5.59
CA VAL A 41 -3.05 -1.94 6.82
C VAL A 41 -2.00 -3.00 6.50
N HIS A 42 -0.83 -2.88 7.10
CA HIS A 42 0.21 -3.91 6.99
C HIS A 42 0.22 -4.78 8.26
N LEU A 43 -0.28 -5.99 8.13
CA LEU A 43 -0.17 -7.00 9.19
C LEU A 43 1.18 -7.71 9.04
N ARG A 44 2.22 -7.16 9.67
CA ARG A 44 3.56 -7.74 9.66
C ARG A 44 3.63 -9.04 10.46
N GLN A 45 4.51 -9.96 10.07
CA GLN A 45 4.75 -11.20 10.81
C GLN A 45 5.20 -10.94 12.26
N ASP A 46 5.94 -9.86 12.53
CA ASP A 46 6.39 -9.47 13.87
C ASP A 46 5.37 -8.70 14.70
N ARG A 47 4.21 -8.35 14.11
CA ARG A 47 3.11 -7.64 14.80
C ARG A 47 3.52 -6.33 15.49
N ARG A 48 4.54 -5.62 14.96
CA ARG A 48 5.06 -4.40 15.59
C ARG A 48 4.09 -3.23 15.65
N HIS A 49 3.03 -3.23 14.87
CA HIS A 49 1.98 -2.19 14.88
C HIS A 49 0.56 -2.78 14.73
N ILE A 50 0.07 -3.02 13.53
CA ILE A 50 -1.26 -3.63 13.31
C ILE A 50 -1.29 -5.04 13.92
N GLN A 51 -2.41 -5.35 14.59
CA GLN A 51 -2.71 -6.61 15.21
C GLN A 51 -3.85 -7.32 14.47
N GLU A 52 -3.98 -8.63 14.64
CA GLU A 52 -5.07 -9.41 14.02
C GLU A 52 -6.46 -8.89 14.42
N ARG A 53 -6.60 -8.43 15.69
CA ARG A 53 -7.81 -7.77 16.18
C ARG A 53 -8.20 -6.58 15.32
N ASP A 54 -7.22 -5.78 14.89
CA ASP A 54 -7.49 -4.59 14.08
C ASP A 54 -8.06 -4.98 12.72
N VAL A 55 -7.42 -5.95 12.05
CA VAL A 55 -7.90 -6.48 10.75
C VAL A 55 -9.31 -7.04 10.87
N GLU A 56 -9.59 -7.83 11.92
CA GLU A 56 -10.90 -8.42 12.17
C GLU A 56 -12.00 -7.36 12.30
N ILE A 57 -11.75 -6.30 13.07
CA ILE A 57 -12.75 -5.25 13.30
C ILE A 57 -12.88 -4.37 12.05
N LEU A 58 -11.76 -3.95 11.44
CA LEU A 58 -11.76 -3.16 10.21
C LEU A 58 -12.61 -3.83 9.14
N ARG A 59 -12.42 -5.13 8.90
CA ARG A 59 -13.21 -5.88 7.92
C ARG A 59 -14.72 -5.80 8.12
N ARG A 60 -15.17 -5.61 9.36
CA ARG A 60 -16.60 -5.54 9.71
C ARG A 60 -17.16 -4.11 9.64
N VAL A 61 -16.34 -3.09 9.87
CA VAL A 61 -16.83 -1.73 10.11
C VAL A 61 -16.60 -0.77 8.94
N ILE A 62 -15.50 -0.90 8.18
CA ILE A 62 -15.23 -0.02 7.05
C ILE A 62 -16.25 -0.23 5.92
N LYS A 63 -16.49 0.82 5.16
CA LYS A 63 -17.43 0.81 4.01
C LYS A 63 -16.71 0.74 2.68
N THR A 64 -15.44 1.13 2.67
CA THR A 64 -14.53 1.08 1.52
C THR A 64 -13.81 -0.27 1.45
N LYS A 65 -12.84 -0.42 0.54
CA LYS A 65 -12.05 -1.64 0.43
C LYS A 65 -10.99 -1.73 1.54
N LEU A 66 -10.80 -2.94 2.07
CA LEU A 66 -9.68 -3.26 2.93
C LEU A 66 -8.55 -3.90 2.11
N ASN A 67 -7.43 -3.21 2.02
CA ASN A 67 -6.18 -3.76 1.51
C ASN A 67 -5.29 -4.20 2.68
N MET A 68 -4.91 -5.47 2.73
CA MET A 68 -4.00 -6.00 3.74
C MET A 68 -2.63 -6.26 3.11
N GLU A 69 -1.65 -5.45 3.45
CA GLU A 69 -0.25 -5.72 3.12
C GLU A 69 0.28 -6.85 4.00
N MET A 70 1.01 -7.78 3.40
CA MET A 70 1.51 -8.96 4.10
C MET A 70 2.74 -9.56 3.42
N ALA A 71 3.56 -10.26 4.19
CA ALA A 71 4.63 -11.09 3.65
C ALA A 71 4.05 -12.23 2.78
N ALA A 72 4.77 -12.61 1.73
CA ALA A 72 4.44 -13.78 0.91
C ALA A 72 4.75 -15.07 1.68
N SER A 73 3.90 -15.46 2.64
CA SER A 73 4.06 -16.68 3.44
C SER A 73 2.73 -17.40 3.68
N MET A 74 2.79 -18.72 3.84
CA MET A 74 1.58 -19.53 4.10
C MET A 74 0.95 -19.26 5.47
N GLU A 75 1.72 -18.75 6.43
CA GLU A 75 1.18 -18.25 7.69
C GLU A 75 0.22 -17.09 7.44
N MET A 76 0.68 -16.09 6.65
CA MET A 76 -0.15 -14.92 6.34
C MET A 76 -1.33 -15.26 5.43
N VAL A 77 -1.19 -16.25 4.55
CA VAL A 77 -2.34 -16.79 3.77
C VAL A 77 -3.44 -17.30 4.69
N LYS A 78 -3.11 -18.09 5.72
CA LYS A 78 -4.12 -18.59 6.69
C LYS A 78 -4.88 -17.45 7.37
N ILE A 79 -4.19 -16.38 7.72
CA ILE A 79 -4.78 -15.19 8.34
C ILE A 79 -5.66 -14.45 7.32
N ALA A 80 -5.18 -14.26 6.10
CA ALA A 80 -5.98 -13.64 5.04
C ALA A 80 -7.26 -14.43 4.74
N LEU A 81 -7.20 -15.76 4.70
CA LEU A 81 -8.36 -16.63 4.51
C LEU A 81 -9.37 -16.53 5.66
N LYS A 82 -8.90 -16.27 6.88
CA LYS A 82 -9.75 -16.08 8.07
C LYS A 82 -10.51 -14.75 8.02
N TYR A 83 -9.82 -13.66 7.70
CA TYR A 83 -10.38 -12.30 7.77
C TYR A 83 -10.96 -11.79 6.44
N LYS A 84 -10.55 -12.37 5.32
CA LYS A 84 -11.03 -12.07 3.97
C LYS A 84 -11.00 -10.58 3.62
N PRO A 85 -9.82 -9.93 3.61
CA PRO A 85 -9.71 -8.59 3.06
C PRO A 85 -10.13 -8.60 1.58
N ASP A 86 -10.42 -7.42 1.02
CA ASP A 86 -10.78 -7.32 -0.39
C ASP A 86 -9.56 -7.54 -1.30
N ILE A 87 -8.39 -7.08 -0.85
CA ILE A 87 -7.10 -7.22 -1.54
C ILE A 87 -6.04 -7.59 -0.50
N CYS A 88 -5.11 -8.47 -0.90
CA CYS A 88 -3.82 -8.66 -0.24
C CYS A 88 -2.71 -8.10 -1.13
N THR A 89 -1.93 -7.15 -0.64
CA THR A 89 -0.71 -6.69 -1.30
C THR A 89 0.50 -7.43 -0.72
N LEU A 90 1.20 -8.19 -1.56
CA LEU A 90 2.40 -8.90 -1.15
C LEU A 90 3.59 -7.96 -1.15
N VAL A 91 4.22 -7.83 0.01
CA VAL A 91 5.37 -6.94 0.25
C VAL A 91 6.56 -7.74 0.80
N PRO A 92 7.81 -7.28 0.58
CA PRO A 92 8.95 -7.85 1.29
C PRO A 92 8.89 -7.46 2.78
N GLU A 93 9.34 -8.37 3.65
CA GLU A 93 9.51 -8.09 5.08
C GLU A 93 10.91 -8.55 5.52
N SER A 94 11.70 -7.62 6.03
CA SER A 94 12.94 -7.87 6.73
C SER A 94 12.77 -7.52 8.22
N LYS A 95 13.41 -8.29 9.08
CA LYS A 95 13.35 -8.04 10.54
C LYS A 95 14.04 -6.75 10.95
N ASP A 96 15.04 -6.35 10.20
CA ASP A 96 15.91 -5.21 10.51
C ASP A 96 15.42 -3.89 9.87
N GLU A 97 14.41 -3.92 9.01
CA GLU A 97 13.86 -2.74 8.36
C GLU A 97 12.83 -2.03 9.22
N VAL A 98 12.99 -0.72 9.37
CA VAL A 98 11.99 0.14 10.02
C VAL A 98 10.74 0.26 9.16
N THR A 99 10.94 0.37 7.85
CA THR A 99 9.88 0.39 6.81
C THR A 99 10.31 -0.50 5.65
N THR A 100 9.37 -0.92 4.81
CA THR A 100 9.65 -1.67 3.58
C THR A 100 10.42 -0.79 2.60
N GLY A 101 11.75 -0.96 2.51
CA GLY A 101 12.62 -0.08 1.71
C GLY A 101 12.59 -0.32 0.21
N GLY A 102 12.43 -1.57 -0.23
CA GLY A 102 12.38 -1.98 -1.64
C GLY A 102 11.11 -2.71 -2.01
N GLY A 103 10.87 -2.91 -3.31
CA GLY A 103 9.80 -3.75 -3.82
C GLY A 103 10.13 -5.25 -3.70
N LEU A 104 9.10 -6.09 -3.78
CA LEU A 104 9.26 -7.54 -3.81
C LEU A 104 9.90 -7.96 -5.15
N ASP A 105 11.00 -8.68 -5.12
CA ASP A 105 11.64 -9.22 -6.32
C ASP A 105 10.87 -10.44 -6.84
N ILE A 106 9.99 -10.18 -7.81
CA ILE A 106 9.13 -11.23 -8.39
C ILE A 106 9.91 -12.21 -9.24
N ILE A 107 11.04 -11.79 -9.81
CA ILE A 107 11.90 -12.66 -10.62
C ILE A 107 12.56 -13.72 -9.72
N MET A 108 13.08 -13.26 -8.59
CA MET A 108 13.77 -14.14 -7.62
C MET A 108 12.81 -15.05 -6.86
N PHE A 109 11.61 -14.57 -6.53
CA PHE A 109 10.66 -15.27 -5.65
C PHE A 109 9.41 -15.78 -6.38
N ALA A 110 9.48 -15.99 -7.72
CA ALA A 110 8.34 -16.32 -8.56
C ALA A 110 7.49 -17.50 -8.03
N ASP A 111 8.11 -18.63 -7.72
CA ASP A 111 7.41 -19.84 -7.26
C ASP A 111 6.65 -19.61 -5.95
N LYS A 112 7.31 -18.96 -4.99
CA LYS A 112 6.70 -18.64 -3.70
C LYS A 112 5.53 -17.65 -3.84
N VAL A 113 5.70 -16.63 -4.66
CA VAL A 113 4.65 -15.63 -4.93
C VAL A 113 3.48 -16.32 -5.65
N GLN A 114 3.74 -17.20 -6.61
CA GLN A 114 2.70 -17.93 -7.33
C GLN A 114 1.88 -18.82 -6.40
N GLU A 115 2.53 -19.55 -5.50
CA GLU A 115 1.85 -20.40 -4.50
C GLU A 115 0.93 -19.56 -3.60
N VAL A 116 1.45 -18.49 -3.00
CA VAL A 116 0.70 -17.61 -2.11
C VAL A 116 -0.45 -16.93 -2.84
N ALA A 117 -0.18 -16.34 -4.01
CA ALA A 117 -1.19 -15.65 -4.81
C ALA A 117 -2.30 -16.62 -5.28
N GLY A 118 -1.94 -17.83 -5.69
CA GLY A 118 -2.89 -18.86 -6.10
C GLY A 118 -3.89 -19.21 -5.00
N ASN A 119 -3.41 -19.36 -3.75
CA ASN A 119 -4.29 -19.64 -2.60
C ASN A 119 -5.24 -18.48 -2.29
N LEU A 120 -4.76 -17.24 -2.36
CA LEU A 120 -5.58 -16.04 -2.11
C LEU A 120 -6.64 -15.86 -3.20
N LEU A 121 -6.25 -15.96 -4.48
CA LEU A 121 -7.16 -15.83 -5.63
C LEU A 121 -8.23 -16.93 -5.63
N ALA A 122 -7.88 -18.16 -5.29
CA ALA A 122 -8.83 -19.28 -5.18
C ALA A 122 -9.89 -19.02 -4.09
N ALA A 123 -9.58 -18.22 -3.08
CA ALA A 123 -10.50 -17.81 -2.03
C ALA A 123 -11.30 -16.54 -2.38
N GLY A 124 -11.13 -15.98 -3.57
CA GLY A 124 -11.80 -14.76 -4.01
C GLY A 124 -11.19 -13.47 -3.46
N ILE A 125 -9.98 -13.52 -2.92
CA ILE A 125 -9.24 -12.35 -2.42
C ILE A 125 -8.39 -11.81 -3.58
N GLY A 126 -8.49 -10.50 -3.87
CA GLY A 126 -7.63 -9.84 -4.85
C GLY A 126 -6.16 -9.89 -4.43
N VAL A 127 -5.25 -10.00 -5.39
CA VAL A 127 -3.80 -9.99 -5.10
C VAL A 127 -3.13 -8.85 -5.84
N SER A 128 -2.41 -8.02 -5.10
CA SER A 128 -1.51 -6.99 -5.59
C SER A 128 -0.07 -7.34 -5.23
N LEU A 129 0.88 -6.94 -6.07
CA LEU A 129 2.33 -7.11 -5.83
C LEU A 129 2.98 -5.74 -5.73
N PHE A 130 3.63 -5.46 -4.60
CA PHE A 130 4.42 -4.24 -4.40
C PHE A 130 5.81 -4.45 -4.99
N ILE A 131 6.13 -3.74 -6.07
CA ILE A 131 7.36 -3.94 -6.86
C ILE A 131 8.10 -2.64 -7.10
N ASP A 132 9.41 -2.71 -7.29
CA ASP A 132 10.18 -1.59 -7.79
C ASP A 132 9.83 -1.28 -9.26
N PRO A 133 9.92 -0.01 -9.70
CA PRO A 133 9.47 0.42 -11.04
C PRO A 133 10.40 -0.07 -12.15
N GLY A 134 10.39 -1.38 -12.41
CA GLY A 134 11.16 -2.07 -13.43
C GLY A 134 10.27 -2.81 -14.44
N VAL A 135 10.52 -2.62 -15.75
CA VAL A 135 9.76 -3.32 -16.81
C VAL A 135 9.85 -4.84 -16.66
N GLU A 136 11.01 -5.37 -16.26
CA GLU A 136 11.18 -6.81 -16.06
C GLU A 136 10.37 -7.35 -14.87
N GLN A 137 10.23 -6.57 -13.79
CA GLN A 137 9.35 -6.91 -12.67
C GLN A 137 7.88 -6.94 -13.13
N VAL A 138 7.44 -5.94 -13.90
CA VAL A 138 6.08 -5.91 -14.47
C VAL A 138 5.82 -7.13 -15.37
N LYS A 139 6.79 -7.52 -16.21
CA LYS A 139 6.69 -8.73 -17.04
C LYS A 139 6.58 -10.00 -16.18
N ALA A 140 7.33 -10.07 -15.09
CA ALA A 140 7.28 -11.20 -14.18
C ALA A 140 5.89 -11.31 -13.52
N CYS A 141 5.33 -10.21 -13.03
CA CYS A 141 3.95 -10.17 -12.49
C CYS A 141 2.92 -10.66 -13.53
N HIS A 142 3.06 -10.23 -14.78
CA HIS A 142 2.16 -10.64 -15.86
C HIS A 142 2.22 -12.16 -16.13
N ARG A 143 3.43 -12.74 -16.12
CA ARG A 143 3.62 -14.20 -16.30
C ARG A 143 2.97 -15.02 -15.19
N LEU A 144 2.94 -14.51 -13.95
CA LEU A 144 2.24 -15.13 -12.83
C LEU A 144 0.71 -14.97 -12.87
N GLY A 145 0.17 -14.30 -13.91
CA GLY A 145 -1.27 -14.09 -14.04
C GLY A 145 -1.85 -13.02 -13.11
N ILE A 146 -1.02 -12.30 -12.37
CA ILE A 146 -1.45 -11.20 -11.50
C ILE A 146 -1.91 -10.01 -12.35
N ARG A 147 -2.90 -9.27 -11.88
CA ARG A 147 -3.52 -8.17 -12.61
C ARG A 147 -3.49 -6.85 -11.86
N ILE A 148 -3.06 -6.83 -10.61
CA ILE A 148 -2.91 -5.62 -9.80
C ILE A 148 -1.45 -5.54 -9.37
N ILE A 149 -0.81 -4.41 -9.58
CA ILE A 149 0.54 -4.12 -9.08
C ILE A 149 0.58 -2.74 -8.46
N GLU A 150 1.43 -2.59 -7.47
CA GLU A 150 1.75 -1.32 -6.83
C GLU A 150 3.21 -0.98 -7.07
N LEU A 151 3.47 0.15 -7.73
CA LEU A 151 4.83 0.64 -7.95
C LEU A 151 5.36 1.35 -6.70
N ASN A 152 6.53 0.94 -6.25
CA ASN A 152 7.26 1.61 -5.20
C ASN A 152 7.74 2.99 -5.66
N THR A 153 7.27 4.04 -4.99
CA THR A 153 7.67 5.44 -5.23
C THR A 153 8.76 5.94 -4.26
N GLY A 154 9.32 5.06 -3.42
CA GLY A 154 10.25 5.43 -2.35
C GLY A 154 11.51 6.14 -2.84
N ASP A 155 12.14 5.62 -3.91
CA ASP A 155 13.33 6.25 -4.49
C ASP A 155 13.02 7.64 -5.06
N TYR A 156 11.88 7.79 -5.74
CA TYR A 156 11.39 9.10 -6.17
C TYR A 156 11.17 10.04 -4.98
N ALA A 157 10.49 9.56 -3.94
CA ALA A 157 10.14 10.36 -2.77
C ALA A 157 11.39 10.84 -1.99
N THR A 158 12.37 9.94 -1.82
CA THR A 158 13.65 10.24 -1.16
C THR A 158 14.47 11.27 -1.94
N ASN A 159 14.38 11.24 -3.26
CA ASN A 159 15.10 12.13 -4.15
C ASN A 159 14.29 13.38 -4.57
N ALA A 160 13.07 13.55 -4.04
CA ALA A 160 12.24 14.72 -4.36
C ALA A 160 12.97 16.03 -4.06
N GLY A 161 13.05 16.89 -5.08
CA GLY A 161 13.75 18.17 -4.98
C GLY A 161 15.23 18.15 -5.43
N ASN A 162 15.79 17.00 -5.80
CA ASN A 162 17.14 16.92 -6.36
C ASN A 162 17.13 16.38 -7.83
N SER A 163 18.31 16.36 -8.48
CA SER A 163 18.44 15.93 -9.87
C SER A 163 18.08 14.46 -10.14
N TYR A 164 18.17 13.60 -9.13
CA TYR A 164 17.84 12.16 -9.24
C TYR A 164 16.35 11.92 -9.32
N ALA A 165 15.51 12.84 -8.80
CA ALA A 165 14.04 12.70 -8.88
C ALA A 165 13.56 12.52 -10.34
N LYS A 166 14.21 13.19 -11.31
CA LYS A 166 13.87 13.06 -12.72
C LYS A 166 14.13 11.65 -13.25
N LEU A 167 15.26 11.06 -12.86
CA LEU A 167 15.60 9.68 -13.26
C LEU A 167 14.59 8.68 -12.69
N GLU A 168 14.22 8.84 -11.44
CA GLU A 168 13.23 7.95 -10.79
C GLU A 168 11.83 8.12 -11.42
N MET A 169 11.43 9.34 -11.76
CA MET A 169 10.20 9.60 -12.53
C MET A 169 10.22 8.94 -13.92
N GLU A 170 11.35 8.93 -14.60
CA GLU A 170 11.48 8.23 -15.90
C GLU A 170 11.30 6.72 -15.74
N LYS A 171 11.84 6.10 -14.68
CA LYS A 171 11.64 4.68 -14.38
C LYS A 171 10.16 4.40 -14.11
N LEU A 172 9.53 5.17 -13.22
CA LEU A 172 8.11 5.07 -12.90
C LEU A 172 7.24 5.17 -14.15
N THR A 173 7.49 6.19 -14.97
CA THR A 173 6.74 6.42 -16.23
C THR A 173 6.90 5.24 -17.20
N LYS A 174 8.10 4.70 -17.37
CA LYS A 174 8.35 3.53 -18.23
C LYS A 174 7.61 2.30 -17.72
N ALA A 175 7.69 2.02 -16.43
CA ALA A 175 7.00 0.87 -15.80
C ALA A 175 5.47 1.02 -15.89
N ALA A 176 4.94 2.21 -15.59
CA ALA A 176 3.51 2.51 -15.64
C ALA A 176 2.94 2.36 -17.06
N ASN A 177 3.58 2.94 -18.05
CA ASN A 177 3.19 2.79 -19.46
C ASN A 177 3.22 1.32 -19.92
N TYR A 178 4.20 0.55 -19.44
CA TYR A 178 4.29 -0.86 -19.78
C TYR A 178 3.18 -1.68 -19.08
N ALA A 179 2.91 -1.40 -17.82
CA ALA A 179 1.83 -2.02 -17.06
C ALA A 179 0.46 -1.75 -17.72
N LYS A 180 0.23 -0.51 -18.16
CA LYS A 180 -1.01 -0.13 -18.87
C LYS A 180 -1.21 -0.93 -20.15
N LYS A 181 -0.16 -1.14 -20.96
CA LYS A 181 -0.22 -1.97 -22.17
C LYS A 181 -0.57 -3.44 -21.88
N LEU A 182 -0.26 -3.93 -20.70
CA LEU A 182 -0.59 -5.28 -20.24
C LEU A 182 -1.93 -5.36 -19.47
N ASN A 183 -2.70 -4.27 -19.44
CA ASN A 183 -3.99 -4.14 -18.75
C ASN A 183 -3.91 -4.43 -17.24
N PHE A 184 -2.86 -3.98 -16.58
CA PHE A 184 -2.82 -3.96 -15.13
C PHE A 184 -3.71 -2.86 -14.55
N THR A 185 -4.34 -3.15 -13.42
CA THR A 185 -4.76 -2.13 -12.46
C THR A 185 -3.52 -1.67 -11.73
N LEU A 186 -3.15 -0.41 -11.92
CA LEU A 186 -1.90 0.15 -11.42
C LEU A 186 -2.12 1.02 -10.20
N LEU A 187 -1.44 0.66 -9.12
CA LEU A 187 -1.36 1.40 -7.88
C LEU A 187 0.06 1.95 -7.73
N ALA A 188 0.24 2.94 -6.86
CA ALA A 188 1.57 3.40 -6.46
C ALA A 188 1.56 3.88 -5.01
N GLY A 189 2.69 3.77 -4.34
CA GLY A 189 2.79 4.16 -2.94
C GLY A 189 4.22 4.15 -2.43
N HIS A 190 4.36 4.48 -1.18
CA HIS A 190 5.58 4.62 -0.40
C HIS A 190 6.26 5.98 -0.55
N GLY A 191 6.44 6.66 0.57
CA GLY A 191 7.18 7.92 0.66
C GLY A 191 6.47 9.17 0.12
N LEU A 192 5.23 9.02 -0.39
CA LEU A 192 4.47 10.16 -0.91
C LEU A 192 4.00 11.10 0.21
N THR A 193 4.10 12.40 -0.06
CA THR A 193 3.77 13.50 0.86
C THR A 193 2.93 14.56 0.14
N TYR A 194 2.37 15.50 0.90
CA TYR A 194 1.67 16.68 0.34
C TYR A 194 2.55 17.53 -0.59
N GLN A 195 3.88 17.46 -0.43
CA GLN A 195 4.82 18.27 -1.22
C GLN A 195 5.29 17.57 -2.51
N ASN A 196 5.38 16.24 -2.51
CA ASN A 196 5.96 15.50 -3.64
C ASN A 196 4.94 14.74 -4.49
N ILE A 197 3.66 14.72 -4.10
CA ILE A 197 2.62 13.89 -4.75
C ILE A 197 2.25 14.37 -6.16
N GLY A 198 2.37 15.67 -6.46
CA GLY A 198 1.85 16.28 -7.71
C GLY A 198 2.28 15.55 -8.99
N PRO A 199 3.58 15.30 -9.22
CA PRO A 199 4.03 14.59 -10.43
C PRO A 199 3.47 13.17 -10.55
N ILE A 200 3.29 12.45 -9.44
CA ILE A 200 2.72 11.10 -9.44
C ILE A 200 1.20 11.16 -9.69
N ALA A 201 0.50 12.12 -9.07
CA ALA A 201 -0.93 12.32 -9.28
C ALA A 201 -1.28 12.70 -10.73
N ALA A 202 -0.34 13.28 -11.46
CA ALA A 202 -0.51 13.62 -12.88
C ALA A 202 -0.36 12.41 -13.83
N MET A 203 0.08 11.25 -13.34
CA MET A 203 0.23 10.04 -14.17
C MET A 203 -1.13 9.34 -14.36
N ALA A 204 -1.68 9.46 -15.57
CA ALA A 204 -3.01 8.91 -15.91
C ALA A 204 -3.08 7.37 -15.87
N GLU A 205 -1.94 6.70 -15.89
CA GLU A 205 -1.83 5.24 -15.79
C GLU A 205 -2.13 4.71 -14.39
N ILE A 206 -1.87 5.54 -13.35
CA ILE A 206 -2.07 5.17 -11.95
C ILE A 206 -3.52 5.41 -11.56
N GLU A 207 -4.17 4.37 -11.03
CA GLU A 207 -5.57 4.42 -10.64
C GLU A 207 -5.76 4.77 -9.15
N GLU A 208 -4.79 4.38 -8.29
CA GLU A 208 -4.89 4.54 -6.85
C GLU A 208 -3.53 4.80 -6.22
N LEU A 209 -3.50 5.66 -5.21
CA LEU A 209 -2.31 5.88 -4.39
C LEU A 209 -2.54 5.34 -2.97
N ASN A 210 -1.53 4.61 -2.46
CA ASN A 210 -1.47 4.16 -1.06
C ASN A 210 -0.55 5.10 -0.28
N ILE A 211 -1.12 5.86 0.67
CA ILE A 211 -0.39 6.87 1.45
C ILE A 211 -0.68 6.71 2.93
N GLY A 212 0.38 6.59 3.73
CA GLY A 212 0.27 6.40 5.18
C GLY A 212 0.94 7.51 5.97
N HIS A 213 2.26 7.42 6.12
CA HIS A 213 3.03 8.25 7.05
C HIS A 213 2.71 9.74 6.98
N SER A 214 2.72 10.33 5.79
CA SER A 214 2.49 11.76 5.61
C SER A 214 1.09 12.19 6.08
N ILE A 215 0.06 11.38 5.81
CA ILE A 215 -1.31 11.65 6.27
C ILE A 215 -1.39 11.57 7.79
N VAL A 216 -0.82 10.52 8.41
CA VAL A 216 -0.84 10.36 9.87
C VAL A 216 -0.04 11.47 10.56
N ALA A 217 1.12 11.84 10.03
CA ALA A 217 1.92 12.95 10.54
C ALA A 217 1.15 14.28 10.50
N ASN A 218 0.45 14.56 9.40
CA ASN A 218 -0.39 15.77 9.30
C ASN A 218 -1.61 15.66 10.25
N ALA A 219 -2.19 14.47 10.40
CA ALA A 219 -3.32 14.22 11.27
C ALA A 219 -3.04 14.53 12.75
N ALA A 220 -1.77 14.43 13.19
CA ALA A 220 -1.36 14.84 14.53
C ALA A 220 -1.62 16.33 14.83
N PHE A 221 -1.70 17.16 13.80
CA PHE A 221 -1.94 18.61 13.94
C PHE A 221 -3.38 19.01 13.61
N VAL A 222 -4.02 18.35 12.63
CA VAL A 222 -5.33 18.79 12.11
C VAL A 222 -6.44 17.75 12.27
N GLY A 223 -6.12 16.58 12.77
CA GLY A 223 -7.02 15.42 12.84
C GLY A 223 -7.10 14.64 11.53
N MET A 224 -7.42 13.33 11.63
CA MET A 224 -7.37 12.37 10.52
C MET A 224 -8.29 12.79 9.35
N LYS A 225 -9.53 13.14 9.64
CA LYS A 225 -10.51 13.54 8.62
C LYS A 225 -10.01 14.68 7.75
N GLU A 226 -9.48 15.73 8.37
CA GLU A 226 -8.99 16.93 7.65
C GLU A 226 -7.71 16.61 6.88
N ALA A 227 -6.79 15.83 7.47
CA ALA A 227 -5.57 15.39 6.78
C ALA A 227 -5.89 14.62 5.50
N VAL A 228 -6.81 13.65 5.56
CA VAL A 228 -7.23 12.87 4.39
C VAL A 228 -7.89 13.76 3.34
N LYS A 229 -8.79 14.67 3.76
CA LYS A 229 -9.45 15.60 2.85
C LYS A 229 -8.45 16.45 2.06
N ARG A 230 -7.46 17.03 2.73
CA ARG A 230 -6.38 17.81 2.09
C ARG A 230 -5.57 17.00 1.10
N MET A 231 -5.26 15.74 1.44
CA MET A 231 -4.55 14.85 0.51
C MET A 231 -5.42 14.54 -0.72
N LYS A 232 -6.71 14.29 -0.51
CA LYS A 232 -7.67 13.99 -1.58
C LYS A 232 -7.85 15.18 -2.54
N GLU A 233 -7.83 16.40 -2.04
CA GLU A 233 -7.89 17.63 -2.85
C GLU A 233 -6.70 17.72 -3.84
N LEU A 234 -5.51 17.29 -3.44
CA LEU A 234 -4.32 17.27 -4.31
C LEU A 234 -4.42 16.21 -5.42
N LEU A 235 -5.28 15.20 -5.28
CA LEU A 235 -5.49 14.15 -6.28
C LEU A 235 -6.61 14.46 -7.28
N ALA A 236 -7.35 15.52 -7.05
CA ALA A 236 -8.48 15.97 -7.89
C ALA A 236 -8.07 16.97 -8.98
N CYS A 237 -6.79 17.40 -8.99
CA CYS A 237 -6.27 18.42 -9.88
C CYS A 237 -5.83 17.83 -11.22
#